data_013d51a097f0f562e43456345aec906c
#
_entry.id   013d51a097f0f562e43456345aec906c
#
_cell.length_a   1.000
_cell.length_b   1.000
_cell.length_c   1.000
_cell.angle_alpha   90.00
_cell.angle_beta   90.00
_cell.angle_gamma   90.00
#
_symmetry.space_group_name_H-M   'P 1'
#
loop_
_entity.id
_entity.type
_entity.pdbx_description
1 polymer ?
#
loop_
_entity_poly.entity_id
_entity_poly.type
_entity_poly.pdbx_seq_one_letter_code
_entity_poly.pdbx_strand_id
1 'polypeptide(L)'
;MIEIGEKPILWHIMKYYSQFGFHEFVICLGYKQYVVKEFFADYFLHTSDVTFDLANNQMEVHNNYSEPWKVTLVDTGLNTMTGGRVKRIRPFVGDEPFMLTYGDGVADVDLNALVRFHKNHGKIATLTSVNVGQKFGVLDLNGEGQVQAFREKNDNDGALINGGFMVLNSGIFDYLADDTTVLEKEPLENLAKDGQLMAYHHEGFWKCMDTQRDKQQLEAMWQSGKAPWKIWE
;
A
#
# COMPACT_ATOMS: atom_id res chain seq x y z
N MET A 1 5.42 12.18 -6.99
CA MET A 1 5.48 11.20 -5.89
C MET A 1 5.86 11.96 -4.63
N ILE A 2 5.23 11.65 -3.50
CA ILE A 2 5.53 12.32 -2.21
C ILE A 2 6.61 11.51 -1.51
N GLU A 3 7.60 12.20 -0.94
CA GLU A 3 8.81 11.60 -0.37
C GLU A 3 8.80 11.61 1.15
N ILE A 4 9.45 10.59 1.71
CA ILE A 4 9.84 10.44 3.11
C ILE A 4 11.34 10.13 3.08
N GLY A 5 12.17 10.98 3.70
CA GLY A 5 13.63 10.79 3.71
C GLY A 5 14.24 10.64 2.32
N GLU A 6 13.92 11.56 1.40
CA GLU A 6 14.45 11.60 0.02
C GLU A 6 14.03 10.43 -0.90
N LYS A 7 13.14 9.55 -0.44
CA LYS A 7 12.60 8.46 -1.26
C LYS A 7 11.06 8.54 -1.29
N PRO A 8 10.43 8.29 -2.45
CA PRO A 8 8.97 8.23 -2.53
C PRO A 8 8.38 7.19 -1.56
N ILE A 9 7.20 7.45 -0.98
CA ILE A 9 6.52 6.46 -0.13
C ILE A 9 6.34 5.12 -0.85
N LEU A 10 6.10 5.14 -2.16
CA LEU A 10 6.04 3.94 -3.00
C LEU A 10 7.34 3.11 -2.90
N TRP A 11 8.51 3.75 -2.87
CA TRP A 11 9.80 3.08 -2.70
C TRP A 11 9.87 2.39 -1.32
N HIS A 12 9.40 3.05 -0.26
CA HIS A 12 9.37 2.45 1.09
C HIS A 12 8.49 1.21 1.14
N ILE A 13 7.31 1.26 0.51
CA ILE A 13 6.39 0.12 0.41
C ILE A 13 7.08 -1.04 -0.33
N MET A 14 7.65 -0.79 -1.50
CA MET A 14 8.34 -1.81 -2.30
C MET A 14 9.55 -2.39 -1.56
N LYS A 15 10.34 -1.54 -0.88
CA LYS A 15 11.48 -1.98 -0.07
C LYS A 15 11.02 -2.86 1.09
N TYR A 16 9.91 -2.52 1.74
CA TYR A 16 9.31 -3.33 2.79
C TYR A 16 8.92 -4.73 2.29
N TYR A 17 8.19 -4.81 1.18
CA TYR A 17 7.82 -6.09 0.56
C TYR A 17 9.05 -6.92 0.18
N SER A 18 10.12 -6.28 -0.28
CA SER A 18 11.36 -6.94 -0.66
C SER A 18 12.04 -7.67 0.50
N GLN A 19 11.89 -7.18 1.74
CA GLN A 19 12.44 -7.85 2.93
C GLN A 19 11.77 -9.21 3.21
N PHE A 20 10.59 -9.43 2.63
CA PHE A 20 9.86 -10.70 2.71
C PHE A 20 10.01 -11.56 1.45
N GLY A 21 10.89 -11.16 0.51
CA GLY A 21 11.18 -11.90 -0.72
C GLY A 21 10.25 -11.58 -1.90
N PHE A 22 9.42 -10.54 -1.80
CA PHE A 22 8.57 -10.09 -2.90
C PHE A 22 9.27 -9.00 -3.69
N HIS A 23 9.72 -9.33 -4.91
CA HIS A 23 10.52 -8.43 -5.77
C HIS A 23 9.85 -8.09 -7.10
N GLU A 24 8.69 -8.65 -7.40
CA GLU A 24 7.91 -8.35 -8.61
C GLU A 24 6.73 -7.46 -8.27
N PHE A 25 6.65 -6.30 -8.93
CA PHE A 25 5.63 -5.29 -8.64
C PHE A 25 4.89 -4.90 -9.91
N VAL A 26 3.57 -4.82 -9.81
CA VAL A 26 2.69 -4.25 -10.82
C VAL A 26 2.07 -2.98 -10.25
N ILE A 27 2.38 -1.83 -10.83
CA ILE A 27 1.92 -0.53 -10.34
C ILE A 27 0.82 -0.01 -11.26
N CYS A 28 -0.38 0.17 -10.70
CA CYS A 28 -1.52 0.74 -11.39
C CYS A 28 -1.39 2.26 -11.49
N LEU A 29 -1.19 2.77 -12.69
CA LEU A 29 -0.96 4.19 -12.95
C LEU A 29 -2.23 4.88 -13.48
N GLY A 30 -2.40 6.14 -13.09
CA GLY A 30 -3.46 7.04 -13.54
C GLY A 30 -2.93 8.47 -13.64
N TYR A 31 -3.41 9.37 -12.75
CA TYR A 31 -2.97 10.76 -12.71
C TYR A 31 -1.46 10.87 -12.52
N LYS A 32 -0.83 11.76 -13.29
CA LYS A 32 0.64 11.99 -13.27
C LYS A 32 1.48 10.72 -13.45
N GLN A 33 1.00 9.76 -14.21
CA GLN A 33 1.72 8.50 -14.45
C GLN A 33 3.15 8.70 -14.96
N TYR A 34 3.42 9.77 -15.73
CA TYR A 34 4.75 10.07 -16.27
C TYR A 34 5.79 10.28 -15.17
N VAL A 35 5.42 10.90 -14.02
CA VAL A 35 6.34 11.11 -12.88
C VAL A 35 6.81 9.77 -12.29
N VAL A 36 5.93 8.77 -12.24
CA VAL A 36 6.30 7.43 -11.77
C VAL A 36 7.15 6.71 -12.81
N LYS A 37 6.82 6.86 -14.10
CA LYS A 37 7.60 6.27 -15.19
C LYS A 37 9.01 6.86 -15.27
N GLU A 38 9.17 8.18 -15.16
CA GLU A 38 10.48 8.87 -15.10
C GLU A 38 11.31 8.36 -13.92
N PHE A 39 10.72 8.26 -12.72
CA PHE A 39 11.42 7.74 -11.55
C PHE A 39 12.04 6.37 -11.80
N PHE A 40 11.29 5.43 -12.40
CA PHE A 40 11.80 4.09 -12.66
C PHE A 40 12.71 4.02 -13.90
N ALA A 41 12.48 4.85 -14.92
CA ALA A 41 13.34 4.92 -16.10
C ALA A 41 14.77 5.35 -15.74
N ASP A 42 14.90 6.31 -14.82
CA ASP A 42 16.21 6.86 -14.42
C ASP A 42 16.72 6.25 -13.11
N TYR A 43 16.01 5.27 -12.54
CA TYR A 43 16.30 4.70 -11.22
C TYR A 43 17.74 4.23 -11.09
N PHE A 44 18.25 3.49 -12.08
CA PHE A 44 19.62 2.96 -12.06
C PHE A 44 20.68 4.08 -12.15
N LEU A 45 20.40 5.17 -12.86
CA LEU A 45 21.31 6.32 -12.94
C LEU A 45 21.46 7.01 -11.57
N HIS A 46 20.32 7.15 -10.85
CA HIS A 46 20.31 7.81 -9.53
C HIS A 46 20.88 6.94 -8.40
N THR A 47 21.04 5.65 -8.65
CA THR A 47 21.57 4.68 -7.67
C THR A 47 22.93 4.10 -8.07
N SER A 48 23.60 4.69 -9.07
CA SER A 48 24.89 4.21 -9.61
C SER A 48 25.89 5.35 -9.73
N ASP A 49 27.16 5.00 -9.71
CA ASP A 49 28.25 5.89 -10.16
C ASP A 49 28.31 5.86 -11.68
N VAL A 50 28.24 7.03 -12.33
CA VAL A 50 28.12 7.12 -13.79
C VAL A 50 29.12 8.14 -14.34
N THR A 51 29.81 7.76 -15.42
CA THR A 51 30.61 8.68 -16.24
C THR A 51 29.88 8.99 -17.53
N PHE A 52 29.65 10.27 -17.81
CA PHE A 52 29.17 10.74 -19.11
C PHE A 52 30.31 11.35 -19.92
N ASP A 53 30.68 10.71 -21.03
CA ASP A 53 31.56 11.29 -22.03
C ASP A 53 30.74 12.07 -23.05
N LEU A 54 30.58 13.36 -22.79
CA LEU A 54 29.74 14.23 -23.62
C LEU A 54 30.34 14.46 -25.01
N ALA A 55 31.67 14.31 -25.17
CA ALA A 55 32.34 14.50 -26.45
C ALA A 55 32.03 13.34 -27.40
N ASN A 56 31.93 12.12 -26.88
CA ASN A 56 31.72 10.91 -27.66
C ASN A 56 30.29 10.37 -27.52
N ASN A 57 29.42 11.08 -26.77
CA ASN A 57 28.03 10.66 -26.47
C ASN A 57 27.97 9.22 -25.91
N GLN A 58 28.81 8.92 -24.94
CA GLN A 58 28.91 7.62 -24.30
C GLN A 58 28.57 7.74 -22.81
N MET A 59 28.07 6.66 -22.24
CA MET A 59 27.78 6.53 -20.81
C MET A 59 28.36 5.22 -20.29
N GLU A 60 29.04 5.29 -19.16
CA GLU A 60 29.57 4.13 -18.45
C GLU A 60 29.03 4.12 -17.03
N VAL A 61 28.37 3.01 -16.65
CA VAL A 61 27.86 2.79 -15.30
C VAL A 61 28.86 1.94 -14.54
N HIS A 62 29.32 2.42 -13.38
CA HIS A 62 30.30 1.74 -12.55
C HIS A 62 29.62 0.88 -11.49
N ASN A 63 29.42 1.42 -10.29
CA ASN A 63 28.78 0.69 -9.20
C ASN A 63 27.27 0.81 -9.33
N ASN A 64 26.55 -0.30 -9.33
CA ASN A 64 25.09 -0.33 -9.38
C ASN A 64 24.52 -0.79 -8.03
N TYR A 65 23.83 0.11 -7.34
CA TYR A 65 23.16 -0.12 -6.06
C TYR A 65 21.64 -0.20 -6.21
N SER A 66 21.13 -0.47 -7.42
CA SER A 66 19.71 -0.60 -7.67
C SER A 66 19.11 -1.78 -6.92
N GLU A 67 17.87 -1.62 -6.47
CA GLU A 67 17.10 -2.69 -5.88
C GLU A 67 16.82 -3.80 -6.92
N PRO A 68 16.78 -5.08 -6.52
CA PRO A 68 16.56 -6.20 -7.45
C PRO A 68 15.08 -6.36 -7.80
N TRP A 69 14.44 -5.26 -8.21
CA TRP A 69 13.02 -5.24 -8.50
C TRP A 69 12.72 -5.45 -9.98
N LYS A 70 11.67 -6.22 -10.24
CA LYS A 70 11.00 -6.25 -11.54
C LYS A 70 9.71 -5.45 -11.43
N VAL A 71 9.65 -4.32 -12.14
CA VAL A 71 8.54 -3.37 -12.02
C VAL A 71 7.79 -3.26 -13.34
N THR A 72 6.49 -3.53 -13.30
CA THR A 72 5.58 -3.33 -14.43
C THR A 72 4.69 -2.13 -14.15
N LEU A 73 4.78 -1.12 -15.00
CA LEU A 73 4.04 0.14 -14.91
C LEU A 73 2.86 0.10 -15.87
N VAL A 74 1.64 -0.10 -15.35
CA VAL A 74 0.44 -0.27 -16.16
C VAL A 74 -0.39 1.01 -16.16
N ASP A 75 -0.63 1.59 -17.34
CA ASP A 75 -1.64 2.65 -17.50
C ASP A 75 -3.04 2.05 -17.33
N THR A 76 -3.59 2.23 -16.15
CA THR A 76 -4.93 1.73 -15.82
C THR A 76 -6.03 2.78 -16.06
N GLY A 77 -5.68 3.91 -16.67
CA GLY A 77 -6.63 4.99 -16.98
C GLY A 77 -6.76 6.05 -15.89
N LEU A 78 -7.04 7.29 -16.32
CA LEU A 78 -7.14 8.43 -15.40
C LEU A 78 -8.34 8.32 -14.46
N ASN A 79 -9.48 7.94 -14.98
CA ASN A 79 -10.77 7.94 -14.26
C ASN A 79 -11.19 6.56 -13.77
N THR A 80 -10.35 5.55 -13.91
CA THR A 80 -10.62 4.18 -13.46
C THR A 80 -10.58 4.11 -11.95
N MET A 81 -11.59 3.51 -11.34
CA MET A 81 -11.71 3.31 -9.90
C MET A 81 -10.85 2.13 -9.42
N THR A 82 -10.73 1.94 -8.10
CA THR A 82 -9.83 0.96 -7.48
C THR A 82 -10.04 -0.47 -7.97
N GLY A 83 -11.27 -0.95 -8.04
CA GLY A 83 -11.60 -2.27 -8.57
C GLY A 83 -11.33 -2.40 -10.07
N GLY A 84 -11.64 -1.36 -10.85
CA GLY A 84 -11.33 -1.33 -12.27
C GLY A 84 -9.83 -1.43 -12.56
N ARG A 85 -8.99 -0.76 -11.74
CA ARG A 85 -7.52 -0.87 -11.84
C ARG A 85 -7.05 -2.30 -11.58
N VAL A 86 -7.56 -2.93 -10.53
CA VAL A 86 -7.26 -4.34 -10.23
C VAL A 86 -7.69 -5.24 -11.39
N LYS A 87 -8.87 -5.00 -11.97
CA LYS A 87 -9.32 -5.77 -13.14
C LYS A 87 -8.36 -5.67 -14.33
N ARG A 88 -7.86 -4.47 -14.61
CA ARG A 88 -6.98 -4.21 -15.77
C ARG A 88 -5.59 -4.85 -15.63
N ILE A 89 -5.14 -5.16 -14.42
CA ILE A 89 -3.84 -5.82 -14.21
C ILE A 89 -3.90 -7.35 -14.27
N ARG A 90 -5.07 -7.97 -14.47
CA ARG A 90 -5.20 -9.43 -14.60
C ARG A 90 -4.17 -10.07 -15.53
N PRO A 91 -3.86 -9.52 -16.74
CA PRO A 91 -2.86 -10.09 -17.63
C PRO A 91 -1.43 -10.12 -17.07
N PHE A 92 -1.15 -9.34 -16.04
CA PHE A 92 0.17 -9.20 -15.43
C PHE A 92 0.33 -10.00 -14.15
N VAL A 93 -0.76 -10.30 -13.44
CA VAL A 93 -0.74 -11.09 -12.20
C VAL A 93 -1.14 -12.56 -12.42
N GLY A 94 -1.80 -12.86 -13.55
CA GLY A 94 -2.20 -14.23 -13.91
C GLY A 94 -3.25 -14.81 -12.99
N ASP A 95 -3.18 -16.12 -12.79
CA ASP A 95 -4.15 -16.88 -11.98
C ASP A 95 -3.61 -17.26 -10.58
N GLU A 96 -2.35 -16.92 -10.30
CA GLU A 96 -1.73 -17.17 -9.00
C GLU A 96 -2.24 -16.14 -7.94
N PRO A 97 -2.21 -16.49 -6.66
CA PRO A 97 -2.46 -15.53 -5.60
C PRO A 97 -1.46 -14.36 -5.65
N PHE A 98 -1.96 -13.14 -5.49
CA PHE A 98 -1.14 -11.93 -5.48
C PHE A 98 -1.44 -11.06 -4.27
N MET A 99 -0.49 -10.22 -3.92
CA MET A 99 -0.67 -9.23 -2.86
C MET A 99 -1.08 -7.89 -3.46
N LEU A 100 -1.95 -7.17 -2.76
CA LEU A 100 -2.42 -5.84 -3.13
C LEU A 100 -2.24 -4.90 -1.94
N THR A 101 -1.73 -3.70 -2.18
CA THR A 101 -1.72 -2.62 -1.18
C THR A 101 -1.99 -1.27 -1.82
N TYR A 102 -2.37 -0.31 -1.00
CA TYR A 102 -2.48 1.09 -1.41
C TYR A 102 -1.09 1.73 -1.47
N GLY A 103 -0.93 2.75 -2.33
CA GLY A 103 0.35 3.40 -2.58
C GLY A 103 0.72 4.52 -1.59
N ASP A 104 0.00 4.64 -0.49
CA ASP A 104 0.08 5.75 0.48
C ASP A 104 0.18 5.30 1.94
N GLY A 105 0.20 4.00 2.20
CA GLY A 105 0.28 3.43 3.54
C GLY A 105 1.54 2.62 3.81
N VAL A 106 2.14 2.83 4.97
CA VAL A 106 3.27 2.04 5.49
C VAL A 106 2.88 1.35 6.81
N ALA A 107 3.43 0.16 7.03
CA ALA A 107 3.11 -0.66 8.20
C ALA A 107 4.27 -1.62 8.54
N ASP A 108 4.22 -2.24 9.72
CA ASP A 108 5.11 -3.33 10.12
C ASP A 108 4.40 -4.70 10.14
N VAL A 109 3.48 -4.92 9.21
CA VAL A 109 2.72 -6.17 9.02
C VAL A 109 3.64 -7.32 8.63
N ASP A 110 3.66 -8.42 9.37
CA ASP A 110 4.36 -9.65 8.92
C ASP A 110 3.68 -10.22 7.67
N LEU A 111 4.25 -9.89 6.49
CA LEU A 111 3.69 -10.32 5.20
C LEU A 111 3.74 -11.85 5.03
N ASN A 112 4.71 -12.53 5.62
CA ASN A 112 4.76 -13.98 5.59
C ASN A 112 3.65 -14.61 6.44
N ALA A 113 3.35 -14.03 7.61
CA ALA A 113 2.22 -14.46 8.44
C ALA A 113 0.88 -14.20 7.74
N LEU A 114 0.73 -13.04 7.10
CA LEU A 114 -0.45 -12.68 6.30
C LEU A 114 -0.69 -13.69 5.16
N VAL A 115 0.36 -14.02 4.40
CA VAL A 115 0.26 -15.02 3.30
C VAL A 115 -0.06 -16.42 3.86
N ARG A 116 0.57 -16.84 4.96
CA ARG A 116 0.23 -18.12 5.62
C ARG A 116 -1.22 -18.15 6.07
N PHE A 117 -1.71 -17.08 6.68
CA PHE A 117 -3.11 -16.95 7.10
C PHE A 117 -4.06 -17.12 5.92
N HIS A 118 -3.80 -16.42 4.80
CA HIS A 118 -4.57 -16.50 3.57
C HIS A 118 -4.61 -17.93 3.02
N LYS A 119 -3.46 -18.60 2.90
CA LYS A 119 -3.37 -19.98 2.40
C LYS A 119 -4.12 -20.98 3.28
N ASN A 120 -4.12 -20.77 4.60
CA ASN A 120 -4.75 -21.69 5.54
C ASN A 120 -6.28 -21.71 5.45
N HIS A 121 -6.94 -20.58 5.18
CA HIS A 121 -8.38 -20.53 5.09
C HIS A 121 -8.92 -20.78 3.67
N GLY A 122 -8.08 -20.62 2.63
CA GLY A 122 -8.42 -20.92 1.23
C GLY A 122 -9.54 -20.07 0.62
N LYS A 123 -9.88 -18.91 1.22
CA LYS A 123 -10.88 -17.98 0.69
C LYS A 123 -10.29 -17.09 -0.39
N ILE A 124 -11.15 -16.34 -1.10
CA ILE A 124 -10.73 -15.48 -2.22
C ILE A 124 -9.89 -14.29 -1.75
N ALA A 125 -10.25 -13.66 -0.65
CA ALA A 125 -9.59 -12.44 -0.19
C ALA A 125 -9.27 -12.45 1.30
N THR A 126 -8.10 -11.90 1.63
CA THR A 126 -7.71 -11.49 2.97
C THR A 126 -7.33 -10.02 2.94
N LEU A 127 -7.90 -9.22 3.82
CA LEU A 127 -7.43 -7.85 4.10
C LEU A 127 -6.77 -7.78 5.48
N THR A 128 -5.88 -6.84 5.66
CA THR A 128 -5.35 -6.52 6.98
C THR A 128 -6.28 -5.55 7.69
N SER A 129 -6.79 -5.94 8.86
CA SER A 129 -7.57 -5.06 9.72
C SER A 129 -6.67 -4.40 10.76
N VAL A 130 -6.82 -3.09 10.92
CA VAL A 130 -6.05 -2.27 11.86
C VAL A 130 -6.97 -1.43 12.72
N ASN A 131 -6.57 -1.20 13.97
CA ASN A 131 -7.22 -0.25 14.85
C ASN A 131 -6.45 1.09 14.80
N VAL A 132 -7.07 2.12 14.27
CA VAL A 132 -6.44 3.46 14.17
C VAL A 132 -6.81 4.38 15.35
N GLY A 133 -7.52 3.85 16.34
CA GLY A 133 -8.08 4.62 17.44
C GLY A 133 -9.17 5.60 16.96
N GLN A 134 -9.77 6.31 17.90
CA GLN A 134 -10.65 7.43 17.53
C GLN A 134 -9.83 8.71 17.36
N LYS A 135 -10.11 9.48 16.31
CA LYS A 135 -9.41 10.76 16.07
C LYS A 135 -9.88 11.87 17.03
N PHE A 136 -11.02 11.69 17.68
CA PHE A 136 -11.68 12.69 18.50
C PHE A 136 -12.19 12.10 19.82
N GLY A 137 -12.34 12.95 20.86
CA GLY A 137 -12.96 12.56 22.11
C GLY A 137 -14.44 12.17 21.92
N VAL A 138 -14.91 11.26 22.76
CA VAL A 138 -16.28 10.74 22.75
C VAL A 138 -17.14 11.57 23.71
N LEU A 139 -18.33 11.96 23.24
CA LEU A 139 -19.34 12.66 24.03
C LEU A 139 -20.51 11.74 24.29
N ASP A 140 -20.86 11.53 25.54
CA ASP A 140 -22.16 10.94 25.91
C ASP A 140 -23.16 12.05 26.15
N LEU A 141 -24.25 12.08 25.37
CA LEU A 141 -25.30 13.10 25.46
C LEU A 141 -26.57 12.49 26.00
N ASN A 142 -27.32 13.26 26.83
CA ASN A 142 -28.69 12.92 27.14
C ASN A 142 -29.64 13.35 26.00
N GLY A 143 -30.97 13.01 26.12
CA GLY A 143 -31.95 13.32 25.11
C GLY A 143 -32.21 14.84 24.89
N GLU A 144 -31.66 15.69 25.73
CA GLU A 144 -31.77 17.15 25.66
C GLU A 144 -30.49 17.81 25.13
N GLY A 145 -29.47 17.00 24.73
CA GLY A 145 -28.23 17.51 24.18
C GLY A 145 -27.17 17.90 25.25
N GLN A 146 -27.43 17.66 26.53
CA GLN A 146 -26.46 17.90 27.58
C GLN A 146 -25.38 16.85 27.59
N VAL A 147 -24.11 17.24 27.65
CA VAL A 147 -22.97 16.35 27.79
C VAL A 147 -22.98 15.73 29.18
N GLN A 148 -23.24 14.43 29.27
CA GLN A 148 -23.20 13.66 30.51
C GLN A 148 -21.79 13.16 30.84
N ALA A 149 -21.01 12.80 29.82
CA ALA A 149 -19.62 12.44 29.95
C ALA A 149 -18.83 12.93 28.74
N PHE A 150 -17.61 13.36 28.97
CA PHE A 150 -16.58 13.56 27.96
C PHE A 150 -15.44 12.60 28.26
N ARG A 151 -15.11 11.78 27.28
CA ARG A 151 -14.00 10.85 27.39
C ARG A 151 -12.97 11.15 26.30
N GLU A 152 -11.74 11.41 26.70
CA GLU A 152 -10.63 11.52 25.75
C GLU A 152 -10.48 10.18 25.00
N LYS A 153 -10.01 10.26 23.78
CA LYS A 153 -9.79 9.09 22.91
C LYS A 153 -8.93 8.03 23.62
N ASN A 154 -9.31 6.77 23.43
CA ASN A 154 -8.53 5.61 23.84
C ASN A 154 -8.24 4.77 22.58
N ASP A 155 -7.04 4.21 22.48
CA ASP A 155 -6.64 3.38 21.32
C ASP A 155 -7.55 2.15 21.13
N ASN A 156 -8.23 1.71 22.19
CA ASN A 156 -9.18 0.60 22.14
C ASN A 156 -10.61 0.98 21.72
N ASP A 157 -10.91 2.27 21.53
CA ASP A 157 -12.23 2.76 21.17
C ASP A 157 -12.48 2.81 19.65
N GLY A 158 -11.47 2.52 18.83
CA GLY A 158 -11.57 2.55 17.38
C GLY A 158 -12.22 1.30 16.79
N ALA A 159 -13.04 1.49 15.76
CA ALA A 159 -13.45 0.37 14.92
C ALA A 159 -12.26 -0.15 14.10
N LEU A 160 -12.24 -1.46 13.85
CA LEU A 160 -11.31 -2.04 12.89
C LEU A 160 -11.61 -1.51 11.50
N ILE A 161 -10.59 -1.05 10.81
CA ILE A 161 -10.70 -0.56 9.44
C ILE A 161 -9.84 -1.41 8.48
N ASN A 162 -10.12 -1.28 7.19
CA ASN A 162 -9.29 -1.87 6.14
C ASN A 162 -7.96 -1.11 6.06
N GLY A 163 -6.88 -1.77 6.45
CA GLY A 163 -5.50 -1.24 6.42
C GLY A 163 -4.75 -1.52 5.10
N GLY A 164 -5.41 -2.08 4.10
CA GLY A 164 -4.72 -2.55 2.90
C GLY A 164 -3.98 -3.86 3.14
N PHE A 165 -2.77 -4.00 2.58
CA PHE A 165 -1.95 -5.22 2.71
C PHE A 165 -2.79 -6.49 2.56
N MET A 166 -3.37 -6.64 1.37
CA MET A 166 -4.30 -7.73 1.06
C MET A 166 -3.58 -8.88 0.38
N VAL A 167 -4.15 -10.08 0.49
CA VAL A 167 -3.81 -11.24 -0.36
C VAL A 167 -5.09 -11.67 -1.07
N LEU A 168 -5.01 -11.79 -2.39
CA LEU A 168 -6.14 -12.07 -3.26
C LEU A 168 -5.85 -13.29 -4.13
N ASN A 169 -6.80 -14.21 -4.25
CA ASN A 169 -6.80 -15.23 -5.27
C ASN A 169 -7.45 -14.72 -6.56
N SER A 170 -7.18 -15.34 -7.70
CA SER A 170 -7.73 -14.93 -9.01
C SER A 170 -9.25 -14.88 -9.07
N GLY A 171 -9.97 -15.57 -8.18
CA GLY A 171 -11.43 -15.44 -8.04
C GLY A 171 -11.93 -14.03 -7.74
N ILE A 172 -11.06 -13.10 -7.28
CA ILE A 172 -11.43 -11.69 -7.12
C ILE A 172 -11.92 -11.06 -8.43
N PHE A 173 -11.38 -11.49 -9.57
CA PHE A 173 -11.75 -10.93 -10.88
C PHE A 173 -13.20 -11.16 -11.27
N ASP A 174 -13.87 -12.16 -10.70
CA ASP A 174 -15.29 -12.43 -10.91
C ASP A 174 -16.20 -11.43 -10.18
N TYR A 175 -15.66 -10.69 -9.20
CA TYR A 175 -16.34 -9.64 -8.46
C TYR A 175 -16.09 -8.23 -9.03
N LEU A 176 -15.26 -8.10 -10.05
CA LEU A 176 -14.89 -6.81 -10.66
C LEU A 176 -15.64 -6.62 -11.99
N ALA A 177 -16.60 -5.70 -12.04
CA ALA A 177 -17.46 -5.50 -13.22
C ALA A 177 -16.76 -4.73 -14.34
N ASP A 178 -16.31 -3.50 -14.07
CA ASP A 178 -15.75 -2.57 -15.06
C ASP A 178 -14.86 -1.49 -14.43
N ASP A 179 -14.51 -0.47 -15.20
CA ASP A 179 -13.65 0.64 -14.78
C ASP A 179 -14.25 1.51 -13.67
N THR A 180 -15.57 1.51 -13.50
CA THR A 180 -16.27 2.28 -12.48
C THR A 180 -16.35 1.55 -11.14
N THR A 181 -15.91 0.29 -11.11
CA THR A 181 -15.94 -0.55 -9.91
C THR A 181 -15.01 -0.01 -8.83
N VAL A 182 -15.56 0.27 -7.67
CA VAL A 182 -14.83 0.62 -6.44
C VAL A 182 -14.62 -0.65 -5.64
N LEU A 183 -13.35 -1.08 -5.46
CA LEU A 183 -13.02 -2.36 -4.79
C LEU A 183 -13.63 -2.44 -3.39
N GLU A 184 -13.62 -1.34 -2.67
CA GLU A 184 -14.03 -1.22 -1.26
C GLU A 184 -15.55 -1.23 -1.05
N LYS A 185 -16.33 -1.24 -2.14
CA LYS A 185 -17.80 -1.31 -2.13
C LYS A 185 -18.28 -2.71 -2.51
N GLU A 186 -19.08 -2.79 -3.58
CA GLU A 186 -19.73 -4.06 -3.98
C GLU A 186 -18.78 -5.26 -4.01
N PRO A 187 -17.54 -5.20 -4.53
CA PRO A 187 -16.65 -6.35 -4.53
C PRO A 187 -16.37 -6.91 -3.14
N LEU A 188 -15.87 -6.06 -2.21
CA LEU A 188 -15.58 -6.53 -0.85
C LEU A 188 -16.85 -6.85 -0.06
N GLU A 189 -17.95 -6.11 -0.27
CA GLU A 189 -19.25 -6.40 0.35
C GLU A 189 -19.81 -7.76 -0.10
N ASN A 190 -19.73 -8.08 -1.39
CA ASN A 190 -20.20 -9.35 -1.92
C ASN A 190 -19.30 -10.51 -1.48
N LEU A 191 -17.97 -10.33 -1.49
CA LEU A 191 -17.05 -11.32 -0.91
C LEU A 191 -17.37 -11.60 0.56
N ALA A 192 -17.74 -10.59 1.34
CA ALA A 192 -18.13 -10.77 2.74
C ALA A 192 -19.44 -11.57 2.85
N LYS A 193 -20.46 -11.23 2.05
CA LYS A 193 -21.74 -11.95 2.01
C LYS A 193 -21.57 -13.42 1.61
N ASP A 194 -20.67 -13.69 0.66
CA ASP A 194 -20.38 -15.02 0.16
C ASP A 194 -19.41 -15.82 1.07
N GLY A 195 -19.00 -15.23 2.20
CA GLY A 195 -18.04 -15.84 3.14
C GLY A 195 -16.65 -16.04 2.55
N GLN A 196 -16.26 -15.22 1.57
CA GLN A 196 -15.00 -15.30 0.85
C GLN A 196 -14.00 -14.21 1.25
N LEU A 197 -14.32 -13.36 2.23
CA LEU A 197 -13.46 -12.32 2.77
C LEU A 197 -13.05 -12.66 4.21
N MET A 198 -11.76 -12.61 4.49
CA MET A 198 -11.19 -12.79 5.82
C MET A 198 -10.40 -11.55 6.23
N ALA A 199 -10.32 -11.31 7.54
CA ALA A 199 -9.52 -10.23 8.11
C ALA A 199 -8.33 -10.81 8.90
N TYR A 200 -7.12 -10.41 8.54
CA TYR A 200 -5.92 -10.62 9.32
C TYR A 200 -5.74 -9.43 10.28
N HIS A 201 -5.83 -9.67 11.57
CA HIS A 201 -5.72 -8.60 12.56
C HIS A 201 -4.28 -8.22 12.83
N HIS A 202 -3.96 -6.93 12.67
CA HIS A 202 -2.65 -6.34 12.89
C HIS A 202 -2.72 -5.32 14.04
N GLU A 203 -1.94 -5.56 15.08
CA GLU A 203 -1.87 -4.70 16.28
C GLU A 203 -0.66 -3.76 16.28
N GLY A 204 0.23 -3.90 15.29
CA GLY A 204 1.45 -3.11 15.16
C GLY A 204 1.24 -1.75 14.52
N PHE A 205 2.31 -1.19 14.00
CA PHE A 205 2.28 0.11 13.35
C PHE A 205 1.60 0.05 11.98
N TRP A 206 0.69 0.99 11.76
CA TRP A 206 0.09 1.27 10.45
C TRP A 206 -0.19 2.76 10.33
N LYS A 207 0.14 3.36 9.17
CA LYS A 207 -0.16 4.75 8.91
C LYS A 207 -0.25 5.05 7.41
N CYS A 208 -1.36 5.71 7.00
CA CYS A 208 -1.48 6.31 5.67
C CYS A 208 -0.95 7.76 5.66
N MET A 209 -0.62 8.25 4.48
CA MET A 209 -0.11 9.60 4.24
C MET A 209 -1.12 10.43 3.44
N ASP A 210 -2.28 10.72 4.03
CA ASP A 210 -3.38 11.46 3.38
C ASP A 210 -3.22 12.97 3.50
N THR A 211 -2.56 13.42 4.55
CA THR A 211 -2.43 14.84 4.87
C THR A 211 -0.97 15.28 5.00
N GLN A 212 -0.73 16.57 4.92
CA GLN A 212 0.60 17.14 5.19
C GLN A 212 1.09 16.82 6.61
N ARG A 213 0.18 16.72 7.59
CA ARG A 213 0.50 16.31 8.96
C ARG A 213 0.99 14.86 9.00
N ASP A 214 0.37 13.96 8.25
CA ASP A 214 0.80 12.56 8.18
C ASP A 214 2.21 12.46 7.58
N LYS A 215 2.46 13.21 6.49
CA LYS A 215 3.80 13.31 5.91
C LYS A 215 4.83 13.75 6.95
N GLN A 216 4.56 14.84 7.69
CA GLN A 216 5.48 15.35 8.72
C GLN A 216 5.74 14.33 9.83
N GLN A 217 4.72 13.57 10.23
CA GLN A 217 4.88 12.52 11.25
C GLN A 217 5.75 11.36 10.73
N LEU A 218 5.50 10.89 9.51
CA LEU A 218 6.31 9.83 8.88
C LEU A 218 7.76 10.30 8.66
N GLU A 219 7.96 11.54 8.21
CA GLU A 219 9.29 12.15 8.07
C GLU A 219 10.03 12.21 9.41
N ALA A 220 9.37 12.63 10.49
CA ALA A 220 9.98 12.69 11.83
C ALA A 220 10.38 11.29 12.34
N MET A 221 9.56 10.26 12.08
CA MET A 221 9.90 8.87 12.40
C MET A 221 11.13 8.41 11.62
N TRP A 222 11.21 8.73 10.33
CA TRP A 222 12.34 8.38 9.48
C TRP A 222 13.63 9.06 9.95
N GLN A 223 13.59 10.37 10.17
CA GLN A 223 14.76 11.17 10.61
C GLN A 223 15.28 10.77 11.99
N SER A 224 14.39 10.33 12.88
CA SER A 224 14.77 9.84 14.20
C SER A 224 15.34 8.41 14.20
N GLY A 225 15.33 7.72 13.07
CA GLY A 225 15.73 6.31 12.96
C GLY A 225 14.74 5.35 13.63
N LYS A 226 13.51 5.80 13.92
CA LYS A 226 12.48 5.01 14.61
C LYS A 226 11.27 4.70 13.74
N ALA A 227 11.47 4.64 12.41
CA ALA A 227 10.43 4.28 11.47
C ALA A 227 10.12 2.77 11.57
N PRO A 228 8.94 2.35 12.08
CA PRO A 228 8.67 0.92 12.33
C PRO A 228 8.66 0.07 11.07
N TRP A 229 8.32 0.66 9.93
CA TRP A 229 8.34 -0.03 8.63
C TRP A 229 9.75 -0.18 8.04
N LYS A 230 10.76 0.52 8.58
CA LYS A 230 12.16 0.39 8.13
C LYS A 230 12.81 -0.80 8.82
N ILE A 231 12.65 -1.99 8.24
CA ILE A 231 13.23 -3.26 8.74
C ILE A 231 14.49 -3.70 7.97
N TRP A 232 14.97 -2.85 7.06
CA TRP A 232 16.24 -3.03 6.33
C TRP A 232 17.33 -2.14 6.92
N GLU A 233 18.57 -2.48 6.63
CA GLU A 233 19.78 -1.72 7.01
C GLU A 233 19.89 -0.39 6.25
#